data_d01593a6a4b5316e288a36d91cfc56ab
#
_entry.id   d01593a6a4b5316e288a36d91cfc56ab
#
_cell.length_a   1.000
_cell.length_b   1.000
_cell.length_c   1.000
_cell.angle_alpha   90.00
_cell.angle_beta   90.00
_cell.angle_gamma   90.00
#
_symmetry.space_group_name_H-M   'P 1'
#
loop_
_entity.id
_entity.type
_entity.pdbx_description
1 polymer ?
#
loop_
_entity_poly.entity_id
_entity_poly.type
_entity_poly.pdbx_seq_one_letter_code
_entity_poly.pdbx_strand_id
1 'polypeptide(L)'
;MFFKSQKRVERRMKRNFPAQVMLGGFAKRDCKVVDISESRARIAIGGAIELPHQFSIAFASTARPCQLVWRNGTMAGVKFLK
;
A
#
# COMPACT_ATOMS: atom_id res chain seq x y z
N MET A 1 13.30 14.82 27.11
CA MET A 1 12.91 14.33 26.97
C MET A 1 12.48 13.78 26.24
N PHE A 2 12.48 13.67 26.23
CA PHE A 2 11.98 13.24 25.74
C PHE A 2 11.46 12.56 25.05
N PHE A 3 11.40 12.37 24.82
CA PHE A 3 10.89 11.78 24.34
C PHE A 3 10.19 11.31 23.93
N LYS A 4 9.98 11.50 23.96
CA LYS A 4 9.31 11.16 23.77
C LYS A 4 8.69 10.75 23.18
N SER A 5 8.37 10.86 23.02
CA SER A 5 7.69 10.52 22.42
C SER A 5 7.62 9.70 21.65
N GLN A 6 7.83 9.18 21.43
CA GLN A 6 7.71 8.42 20.69
C GLN A 6 7.29 7.28 20.75
N LYS A 7 6.62 7.19 21.11
CA LYS A 7 6.15 6.21 21.13
C LYS A 7 5.41 5.75 20.16
N ARG A 8 5.48 5.95 19.20
CA ARG A 8 4.75 5.55 18.23
C ARG A 8 5.08 4.24 17.83
N VAL A 9 4.19 3.40 17.70
CA VAL A 9 4.37 2.07 17.36
C VAL A 9 4.78 1.83 15.96
N GLU A 10 4.19 2.53 15.04
CA GLU A 10 4.53 2.38 13.65
C GLU A 10 5.00 3.66 13.08
N ARG A 11 6.06 3.62 12.31
CA ARG A 11 6.53 4.76 11.68
C ARG A 11 5.99 4.75 10.33
N ARG A 12 5.31 5.77 9.94
CA ARG A 12 4.78 5.91 8.64
C ARG A 12 5.76 6.70 7.81
N MET A 13 6.23 6.12 6.74
CA MET A 13 7.17 6.78 5.90
C MET A 13 6.49 7.30 4.69
N LYS A 14 6.53 8.60 4.48
CA LYS A 14 5.94 9.20 3.34
C LYS A 14 6.90 9.18 2.21
N ARG A 15 6.67 8.32 1.26
CA ARG A 15 7.52 8.22 0.13
C ARG A 15 6.68 8.03 -1.05
N ASN A 16 6.97 8.58 -2.15
CA ASN A 16 6.25 8.31 -3.37
C ASN A 16 7.14 7.45 -4.21
N PHE A 17 7.00 6.17 -4.12
CA PHE A 17 7.82 5.30 -4.95
C PHE A 17 6.96 4.39 -5.80
N PRO A 18 7.45 4.00 -6.97
CA PRO A 18 6.66 3.19 -7.87
C PRO A 18 6.48 1.78 -7.36
N ALA A 19 5.34 1.21 -7.67
CA ALA A 19 5.02 -0.15 -7.30
C ALA A 19 4.03 -0.68 -8.31
N GLN A 20 3.64 -1.93 -8.15
CA GLN A 20 2.64 -2.54 -9.01
C GLN A 20 1.66 -3.30 -8.17
N VAL A 21 0.39 -3.17 -8.54
CA VAL A 21 -0.66 -3.95 -7.94
C VAL A 21 -0.81 -5.21 -8.78
N MET A 22 -0.72 -6.36 -8.13
CA MET A 22 -0.83 -7.65 -8.80
C MET A 22 -2.24 -8.15 -8.57
N LEU A 23 -3.01 -8.17 -9.61
CA LEU A 23 -4.44 -8.44 -9.50
C LEU A 23 -4.84 -9.89 -9.69
N GLY A 24 -3.87 -10.74 -9.90
CA GLY A 24 -4.14 -12.14 -10.12
C GLY A 24 -3.86 -12.52 -11.56
N GLY A 25 -3.55 -13.78 -11.78
CA GLY A 25 -3.16 -14.20 -13.10
C GLY A 25 -1.99 -13.36 -13.54
N PHE A 26 -2.10 -12.76 -14.69
CA PHE A 26 -1.04 -11.91 -15.20
C PHE A 26 -1.40 -10.44 -15.16
N ALA A 27 -2.51 -10.11 -14.55
CA ALA A 27 -2.95 -8.73 -14.53
C ALA A 27 -2.17 -7.93 -13.52
N LYS A 28 -1.60 -6.83 -13.94
CA LYS A 28 -0.89 -5.91 -13.04
C LYS A 28 -1.16 -4.49 -13.47
N ARG A 29 -1.06 -3.59 -12.52
CA ARG A 29 -1.22 -2.17 -12.81
C ARG A 29 -0.18 -1.39 -12.03
N ASP A 30 0.31 -0.35 -12.65
CA ASP A 30 1.27 0.53 -11.98
C ASP A 30 0.57 1.36 -10.95
N CYS A 31 1.26 1.61 -9.86
CA CYS A 31 0.76 2.49 -8.83
C CYS A 31 1.94 3.14 -8.13
N LYS A 32 1.64 3.98 -7.17
CA LYS A 32 2.68 4.58 -6.34
C LYS A 32 2.32 4.35 -4.90
N VAL A 33 3.31 4.01 -4.10
CA VAL A 33 3.10 3.93 -2.66
C VAL A 33 3.32 5.32 -2.10
N VAL A 34 2.28 5.88 -1.54
CA VAL A 34 2.33 7.23 -1.00
C VAL A 34 2.90 7.23 0.40
N ASP A 35 2.47 6.31 1.21
CA ASP A 35 3.12 6.10 2.49
C ASP A 35 2.93 4.65 2.90
N ILE A 36 3.74 4.22 3.84
CA ILE A 36 3.76 2.82 4.23
C ILE A 36 4.22 2.70 5.65
N SER A 37 3.65 1.73 6.35
CA SER A 37 4.09 1.36 7.68
C SER A 37 4.22 -0.15 7.70
N GLU A 38 4.47 -0.71 8.85
CA GLU A 38 4.63 -2.15 8.95
C GLU A 38 3.39 -2.91 8.52
N SER A 39 2.23 -2.41 8.84
CA SER A 39 1.01 -3.15 8.61
C SER A 39 0.10 -2.56 7.55
N ARG A 40 0.35 -1.34 7.10
CA ARG A 40 -0.57 -0.67 6.19
C ARG A 40 0.17 0.16 5.18
N ALA A 41 -0.53 0.51 4.12
CA ALA A 41 0.02 1.41 3.12
C ALA A 41 -1.11 2.17 2.46
N ARG A 42 -0.78 3.32 1.90
CA ARG A 42 -1.68 4.04 1.02
C ARG A 42 -1.04 4.08 -0.35
N ILE A 43 -1.84 3.83 -1.35
CA ILE A 43 -1.33 3.82 -2.71
C ILE A 43 -2.16 4.75 -3.57
N ALA A 44 -1.53 5.29 -4.59
CA ALA A 44 -2.19 6.07 -5.60
C ALA A 44 -2.25 5.21 -6.85
N ILE A 45 -3.45 5.02 -7.38
CA ILE A 45 -3.62 4.15 -8.52
C ILE A 45 -4.73 4.73 -9.39
N GLY A 46 -4.65 4.51 -10.68
CA GLY A 46 -5.60 5.07 -11.60
C GLY A 46 -7.04 4.85 -11.18
N GLY A 47 -7.85 5.85 -11.35
CA GLY A 47 -9.20 5.83 -10.82
C GLY A 47 -10.14 4.85 -11.47
N ALA A 48 -9.87 4.47 -12.70
CA ALA A 48 -10.75 3.57 -13.41
C ALA A 48 -10.51 2.11 -13.08
N ILE A 49 -9.50 1.81 -12.31
CA ILE A 49 -9.15 0.43 -12.04
C ILE A 49 -9.86 -0.05 -10.80
N GLU A 50 -10.54 -1.17 -10.94
CA GLU A 50 -11.18 -1.79 -9.78
C GLU A 50 -10.22 -2.68 -9.07
N LEU A 51 -10.21 -2.61 -7.77
CA LEU A 51 -9.33 -3.44 -6.96
C LEU A 51 -10.12 -4.53 -6.29
N PRO A 52 -9.64 -5.77 -6.36
CA PRO A 52 -10.31 -6.84 -5.63
C PRO A 52 -10.08 -6.68 -4.13
N HIS A 53 -10.81 -7.46 -3.36
CA HIS A 53 -10.71 -7.40 -1.91
C HIS A 53 -9.31 -7.74 -1.42
N GLN A 54 -8.66 -8.67 -2.08
CA GLN A 54 -7.30 -9.05 -1.73
C GLN A 54 -6.44 -9.08 -2.99
N PHE A 55 -5.24 -8.62 -2.87
CA PHE A 55 -4.28 -8.61 -3.97
C PHE A 55 -2.89 -8.47 -3.37
N SER A 56 -1.89 -8.31 -4.21
CA SER A 56 -0.53 -8.10 -3.72
C SER A 56 0.02 -6.82 -4.30
N ILE A 57 0.94 -6.21 -3.57
CA ILE A 57 1.65 -5.05 -4.05
C ILE A 57 3.11 -5.43 -4.19
N ALA A 58 3.65 -5.23 -5.37
CA ALA A 58 5.04 -5.56 -5.66
C ALA A 58 5.87 -4.30 -5.67
N PHE A 59 6.92 -4.29 -4.90
CA PHE A 59 7.88 -3.19 -4.88
C PHE A 59 9.17 -3.71 -4.30
N ALA A 60 10.26 -3.09 -4.69
CA ALA A 60 11.59 -3.42 -4.16
C ALA A 60 11.87 -4.93 -4.19
N SER A 61 11.60 -5.57 -5.26
CA SER A 61 11.85 -6.99 -5.45
C SER A 61 11.04 -7.91 -4.57
N THR A 62 9.99 -7.41 -4.02
CA THR A 62 9.15 -8.16 -3.10
C THR A 62 7.70 -7.96 -3.46
N ALA A 63 6.88 -8.96 -3.24
CA ALA A 63 5.44 -8.82 -3.40
C ALA A 63 4.80 -9.18 -2.07
N ARG A 64 3.97 -8.30 -1.56
CA ARG A 64 3.33 -8.51 -0.27
C ARG A 64 1.84 -8.61 -0.45
N PRO A 65 1.22 -9.65 0.06
CA PRO A 65 -0.23 -9.77 -0.02
C PRO A 65 -0.89 -8.75 0.89
N CYS A 66 -2.00 -8.23 0.45
CA CYS A 66 -2.70 -7.21 1.21
C CYS A 66 -4.19 -7.31 0.98
N GLN A 67 -4.91 -6.56 1.79
CA GLN A 67 -6.34 -6.52 1.74
C GLN A 67 -6.76 -5.07 1.60
N LEU A 68 -7.71 -4.81 0.72
CA LEU A 68 -8.22 -3.47 0.50
C LEU A 68 -9.05 -3.05 1.71
N VAL A 69 -8.73 -1.91 2.28
CA VAL A 69 -9.46 -1.39 3.41
C VAL A 69 -10.42 -0.30 2.97
N TRP A 70 -9.97 0.58 2.09
CA TRP A 70 -10.83 1.64 1.58
C TRP A 70 -10.33 2.09 0.22
N ARG A 71 -11.22 2.70 -0.51
CA ARG A 71 -10.91 3.25 -1.81
C ARG A 71 -11.57 4.61 -1.93
N ASN A 72 -10.85 5.58 -2.43
CA ASN A 72 -11.38 6.91 -2.62
C ASN A 72 -10.74 7.53 -3.85
N GLY A 73 -11.44 7.45 -4.99
CA GLY A 73 -10.90 8.00 -6.21
C GLY A 73 -9.64 7.30 -6.63
N THR A 74 -8.55 8.05 -6.71
CA THR A 74 -7.27 7.50 -7.12
C THR A 74 -6.43 7.02 -5.95
N MET A 75 -6.98 7.06 -4.74
CA MET A 75 -6.25 6.60 -3.57
C MET A 75 -6.89 5.36 -2.99
N ALA A 76 -6.09 4.53 -2.41
CA ALA A 76 -6.59 3.34 -1.73
C ALA A 76 -5.73 3.05 -0.52
N GLY A 77 -6.36 2.52 0.50
CA GLY A 77 -5.64 2.08 1.68
C GLY A 77 -5.70 0.58 1.79
N VAL A 78 -4.57 -0.01 2.14
CA VAL A 78 -4.47 -1.46 2.26
C VAL A 78 -3.86 -1.84 3.58
N LYS A 79 -4.15 -3.07 3.98
CA LYS A 79 -3.58 -3.65 5.15
C LYS A 79 -2.82 -4.87 4.70
N PHE A 80 -1.58 -5.01 5.13
CA PHE A 80 -0.78 -6.15 4.71
C PHE A 80 -1.23 -7.40 5.45
N LEU A 81 -1.23 -8.49 4.72
CA LEU A 81 -1.56 -9.78 5.30
C LEU A 81 -0.27 -10.50 5.62
N LYS A 82 -0.34 -11.35 6.58
CA LYS A 82 0.84 -12.02 7.00
C LYS A 82 1.24 -13.15 6.17
#